data_1323f70690daf062bda954652fec6643
#
_entry.id   1323f70690daf062bda954652fec6643
#
_cell.length_a   1.000
_cell.length_b   1.000
_cell.length_c   1.000
_cell.angle_alpha   90.00
_cell.angle_beta   90.00
_cell.angle_gamma   90.00
#
_symmetry.space_group_name_H-M   'P 1'
#
loop_
_entity.id
_entity.type
_entity.pdbx_description
1 polymer ?
#
loop_
_entity_poly.entity_id
_entity_poly.type
_entity_poly.pdbx_seq_one_letter_code
_entity_poly.pdbx_strand_id
1 'polypeptide(L)'
;MLSVIIPTEGIEQPAVATLAALVPGAAAGIIREVLLVDRAGTGVIERVADVAGCRFLSFEGTRAAAMAAGARASRSPWLMFLHAGAVLDNGWIEETSQFIQGVSNSGKPRAGIFRYARSPYADTPLRDSLKFVARMIAGPSAEQCLLIARDHYDRLGGYGADSRRSEARLLRQVGRRSRTTLRSRIMVVA
;
A
#
# COMPACT_ATOMS: atom_id res chain seq x y z
N MET A 1 -12.57 -9.74 0.87
CA MET A 1 -11.46 -9.85 1.82
C MET A 1 -10.17 -9.42 1.15
N LEU A 2 -9.30 -8.77 1.91
CA LEU A 2 -8.13 -8.01 1.49
C LEU A 2 -6.87 -8.54 2.18
N SER A 3 -5.77 -8.71 1.43
CA SER A 3 -4.42 -8.86 1.98
C SER A 3 -3.69 -7.52 1.85
N VAL A 4 -3.15 -7.04 2.96
CA VAL A 4 -2.33 -5.82 3.00
C VAL A 4 -0.86 -6.21 2.98
N ILE A 5 -0.08 -5.63 2.07
CA ILE A 5 1.35 -5.89 1.91
C ILE A 5 2.13 -4.61 2.24
N ILE A 6 3.03 -4.69 3.21
CA ILE A 6 3.81 -3.58 3.72
C ILE A 6 5.29 -3.93 3.65
N PRO A 7 6.05 -3.40 2.67
CA PRO A 7 7.50 -3.51 2.70
C PRO A 7 8.08 -2.64 3.81
N THR A 8 9.01 -3.19 4.58
CA THR A 8 9.67 -2.54 5.72
C THR A 8 11.18 -2.53 5.55
N GLU A 9 11.85 -1.69 6.32
CA GLU A 9 13.31 -1.50 6.29
C GLU A 9 13.92 -1.61 7.71
N GLY A 10 13.39 -2.52 8.53
CA GLY A 10 13.90 -2.78 9.88
C GLY A 10 13.54 -1.72 10.92
N ILE A 11 12.76 -0.69 10.56
CA ILE A 11 12.37 0.40 11.46
C ILE A 11 10.99 0.11 12.03
N GLU A 12 10.90 0.03 13.35
CA GLU A 12 9.68 -0.36 14.08
C GLU A 12 8.58 0.71 13.99
N GLN A 13 8.91 1.96 14.31
CA GLN A 13 7.93 3.03 14.50
C GLN A 13 7.02 3.26 13.27
N PRO A 14 7.51 3.35 12.02
CA PRO A 14 6.64 3.46 10.86
C PRO A 14 5.76 2.23 10.65
N ALA A 15 6.27 1.03 10.91
CA ALA A 15 5.48 -0.20 10.78
C ALA A 15 4.33 -0.23 11.77
N VAL A 16 4.58 0.09 13.05
CA VAL A 16 3.57 0.16 14.11
C VAL A 16 2.51 1.22 13.79
N ALA A 17 2.90 2.40 13.31
CA ALA A 17 1.96 3.45 12.93
C ALA A 17 0.99 2.98 11.82
N THR A 18 1.49 2.27 10.82
CA THR A 18 0.64 1.71 9.75
C THR A 18 -0.26 0.60 10.29
N LEU A 19 0.27 -0.29 11.11
CA LEU A 19 -0.54 -1.38 11.72
C LEU A 19 -1.65 -0.82 12.58
N ALA A 20 -1.39 0.19 13.40
CA ALA A 20 -2.42 0.85 14.21
C ALA A 20 -3.57 1.42 13.36
N ALA A 21 -3.26 2.02 12.21
CA ALA A 21 -4.27 2.54 11.29
C ALA A 21 -5.10 1.42 10.60
N LEU A 22 -4.58 0.18 10.57
CA LEU A 22 -5.26 -0.97 9.97
C LEU A 22 -6.14 -1.75 10.96
N VAL A 23 -5.98 -1.56 12.27
CA VAL A 23 -6.75 -2.26 13.31
C VAL A 23 -8.27 -2.15 13.09
N PRO A 24 -8.85 -0.97 12.80
CA PRO A 24 -10.29 -0.88 12.54
C PRO A 24 -10.75 -1.72 11.35
N GLY A 25 -9.92 -1.83 10.30
CA GLY A 25 -10.23 -2.66 9.13
C GLY A 25 -10.15 -4.16 9.39
N ALA A 26 -9.25 -4.57 10.28
CA ALA A 26 -9.19 -5.95 10.76
C ALA A 26 -10.42 -6.27 11.61
N ALA A 27 -10.79 -5.40 12.54
CA ALA A 27 -11.98 -5.54 13.37
C ALA A 27 -13.29 -5.57 12.54
N ALA A 28 -13.36 -4.78 11.46
CA ALA A 28 -14.48 -4.79 10.52
C ALA A 28 -14.48 -6.02 9.58
N GLY A 29 -13.49 -6.90 9.64
CA GLY A 29 -13.39 -8.11 8.82
C GLY A 29 -13.09 -7.88 7.34
N ILE A 30 -12.74 -6.66 6.93
CA ILE A 30 -12.35 -6.37 5.55
C ILE A 30 -10.93 -6.88 5.27
N ILE A 31 -10.02 -6.77 6.24
CA ILE A 31 -8.65 -7.29 6.15
C ILE A 31 -8.67 -8.76 6.61
N ARG A 32 -8.13 -9.62 5.77
CA ARG A 32 -7.90 -11.04 6.10
C ARG A 32 -6.54 -11.27 6.73
N GLU A 33 -5.53 -10.59 6.22
CA GLU A 33 -4.14 -10.74 6.64
C GLU A 33 -3.36 -9.47 6.33
N VAL A 34 -2.34 -9.23 7.13
CA VAL A 34 -1.30 -8.24 6.88
C VAL A 34 0.03 -8.97 6.76
N LEU A 35 0.81 -8.65 5.72
CA LEU A 35 2.15 -9.19 5.49
C LEU A 35 3.16 -8.06 5.65
N LEU A 36 4.04 -8.19 6.63
CA LEU A 36 5.23 -7.35 6.75
C LEU A 36 6.36 -8.03 5.98
N VAL A 37 6.89 -7.35 4.97
CA VAL A 37 7.99 -7.87 4.15
C VAL A 37 9.24 -7.08 4.45
N ASP A 38 10.08 -7.59 5.35
CA ASP A 38 11.26 -6.87 5.83
C ASP A 38 12.47 -7.10 4.95
N ARG A 39 13.13 -5.99 4.62
CA ARG A 39 14.31 -5.95 3.75
C ARG A 39 15.62 -5.75 4.51
N ALA A 40 15.57 -5.51 5.80
CA ALA A 40 16.75 -5.23 6.61
C ALA A 40 17.29 -6.45 7.37
N GLY A 41 16.43 -7.43 7.65
CA GLY A 41 16.83 -8.66 8.34
C GLY A 41 17.30 -8.47 9.80
N THR A 42 16.90 -7.38 10.45
CA THR A 42 17.34 -7.06 11.82
C THR A 42 16.60 -7.82 12.94
N GLY A 43 15.55 -8.58 12.58
CA GLY A 43 14.67 -9.26 13.54
C GLY A 43 13.69 -8.32 14.27
N VAL A 44 13.80 -7.00 14.09
CA VAL A 44 12.90 -6.02 14.73
C VAL A 44 11.47 -6.16 14.22
N ILE A 45 11.30 -6.20 12.91
CA ILE A 45 9.99 -6.30 12.27
C ILE A 45 9.35 -7.67 12.48
N GLU A 46 10.14 -8.72 12.61
CA GLU A 46 9.64 -10.05 12.96
C GLU A 46 8.93 -10.03 14.33
N ARG A 47 9.55 -9.41 15.34
CA ARG A 47 8.90 -9.23 16.66
C ARG A 47 7.64 -8.37 16.59
N VAL A 48 7.63 -7.31 15.77
CA VAL A 48 6.43 -6.49 15.54
C VAL A 48 5.32 -7.33 14.92
N ALA A 49 5.65 -8.17 13.94
CA ALA A 49 4.69 -9.05 13.28
C ALA A 49 4.08 -10.07 14.27
N ASP A 50 4.90 -10.69 15.10
CA ASP A 50 4.47 -11.67 16.12
C ASP A 50 3.49 -11.02 17.11
N VAL A 51 3.85 -9.85 17.66
CA VAL A 51 3.00 -9.12 18.61
C VAL A 51 1.68 -8.67 17.98
N ALA A 52 1.72 -8.22 16.73
CA ALA A 52 0.54 -7.73 16.01
C ALA A 52 -0.30 -8.85 15.37
N GLY A 53 0.12 -10.11 15.44
CA GLY A 53 -0.56 -11.22 14.77
C GLY A 53 -0.49 -11.13 13.23
N CYS A 54 0.55 -10.50 12.70
CA CYS A 54 0.79 -10.34 11.28
C CYS A 54 1.69 -11.45 10.72
N ARG A 55 1.61 -11.67 9.42
CA ARG A 55 2.57 -12.56 8.76
C ARG A 55 3.87 -11.81 8.48
N PHE A 56 4.98 -12.45 8.73
CA PHE A 56 6.32 -11.96 8.46
C PHE A 56 6.95 -12.67 7.26
N LEU A 57 7.69 -11.93 6.45
CA LEU A 57 8.51 -12.46 5.37
C LEU A 57 9.83 -11.67 5.31
N SER A 58 10.94 -12.35 5.56
CA SER A 58 12.27 -11.79 5.28
C SER A 58 12.55 -11.82 3.78
N PHE A 59 13.05 -10.73 3.24
CA PHE A 59 13.28 -10.61 1.80
C PHE A 59 14.47 -9.70 1.49
N GLU A 60 15.43 -10.21 0.72
CA GLU A 60 16.55 -9.42 0.22
C GLU A 60 16.24 -8.90 -1.19
N GLY A 61 16.40 -7.60 -1.41
CA GLY A 61 16.20 -7.01 -2.72
C GLY A 61 15.51 -5.66 -2.72
N THR A 62 14.96 -5.28 -3.86
CA THR A 62 14.27 -3.98 -4.03
C THR A 62 12.92 -3.97 -3.34
N ARG A 63 12.41 -2.77 -3.00
CA ARG A 63 11.07 -2.60 -2.44
C ARG A 63 9.98 -3.19 -3.35
N ALA A 64 10.10 -2.99 -4.65
CA ALA A 64 9.16 -3.55 -5.62
C ALA A 64 9.18 -5.08 -5.62
N ALA A 65 10.36 -5.69 -5.53
CA ALA A 65 10.49 -7.14 -5.43
C ALA A 65 9.91 -7.68 -4.12
N ALA A 66 10.08 -6.97 -3.01
CA ALA A 66 9.46 -7.29 -1.71
C ALA A 66 7.92 -7.24 -1.80
N MET A 67 7.35 -6.21 -2.43
CA MET A 67 5.91 -6.12 -2.67
C MET A 67 5.41 -7.27 -3.55
N ALA A 68 6.16 -7.64 -4.59
CA ALA A 68 5.83 -8.80 -5.43
C ALA A 68 5.89 -10.11 -4.64
N ALA A 69 6.88 -10.29 -3.77
CA ALA A 69 6.98 -11.46 -2.90
C ALA A 69 5.80 -11.54 -1.92
N GLY A 70 5.43 -10.43 -1.30
CA GLY A 70 4.26 -10.32 -0.44
C GLY A 70 2.96 -10.64 -1.18
N ALA A 71 2.78 -10.16 -2.41
CA ALA A 71 1.63 -10.48 -3.25
C ALA A 71 1.52 -11.98 -3.54
N ARG A 72 2.64 -12.63 -3.88
CA ARG A 72 2.66 -14.10 -4.10
C ARG A 72 2.35 -14.89 -2.83
N ALA A 73 2.84 -14.43 -1.69
CA ALA A 73 2.61 -15.09 -0.40
C ALA A 73 1.20 -14.87 0.15
N SER A 74 0.50 -13.84 -0.30
CA SER A 74 -0.84 -13.47 0.19
C SER A 74 -1.94 -14.34 -0.42
N ARG A 75 -3.12 -14.41 0.26
CA ARG A 75 -4.19 -15.37 -0.04
C ARG A 75 -5.53 -14.74 -0.44
N SER A 76 -5.66 -13.43 -0.32
CA SER A 76 -6.94 -12.76 -0.62
C SER A 76 -7.12 -12.44 -2.10
N PRO A 77 -8.37 -12.32 -2.58
CA PRO A 77 -8.66 -11.92 -3.95
C PRO A 77 -8.36 -10.43 -4.22
N TRP A 78 -8.15 -9.64 -3.17
CA TRP A 78 -7.78 -8.23 -3.26
C TRP A 78 -6.47 -7.97 -2.54
N LEU A 79 -5.66 -7.11 -3.15
CA LEU A 79 -4.35 -6.69 -2.66
C LEU A 79 -4.36 -5.19 -2.36
N MET A 80 -3.83 -4.82 -1.21
CA MET A 80 -3.55 -3.43 -0.86
C MET A 80 -2.06 -3.30 -0.56
N PHE A 81 -1.37 -2.45 -1.29
CA PHE A 81 0.05 -2.16 -1.08
C PHE A 81 0.17 -0.83 -0.34
N LEU A 82 0.77 -0.88 0.84
CA LEU A 82 1.06 0.29 1.69
C LEU A 82 2.55 0.42 1.92
N HIS A 83 3.00 1.61 2.27
CA HIS A 83 4.35 1.82 2.79
C HIS A 83 4.30 1.86 4.32
N ALA A 84 5.38 1.44 4.97
CA ALA A 84 5.56 1.67 6.40
C ALA A 84 5.51 3.19 6.68
N GLY A 85 4.79 3.59 7.71
CA GLY A 85 4.47 4.99 8.02
C GLY A 85 3.18 5.51 7.38
N ALA A 86 2.54 4.75 6.48
CA ALA A 86 1.27 5.16 5.88
C ALA A 86 0.11 4.99 6.87
N VAL A 87 -0.57 6.09 7.17
CA VAL A 87 -1.75 6.17 8.03
C VAL A 87 -2.96 6.56 7.20
N LEU A 88 -3.96 5.71 7.17
CA LEU A 88 -5.22 5.92 6.45
C LEU A 88 -6.20 6.69 7.34
N ASP A 89 -7.00 7.58 6.74
CA ASP A 89 -8.09 8.28 7.45
C ASP A 89 -9.28 7.36 7.77
N ASN A 90 -10.18 7.81 8.66
CA ASN A 90 -11.26 6.98 9.18
C ASN A 90 -12.29 6.50 8.12
N GLY A 91 -12.34 7.10 6.94
CA GLY A 91 -13.30 6.76 5.87
C GLY A 91 -12.83 5.63 4.94
N TRP A 92 -11.59 5.18 5.09
CA TRP A 92 -10.98 4.25 4.15
C TRP A 92 -11.67 2.88 4.07
N ILE A 93 -12.23 2.39 5.17
CA ILE A 93 -12.86 1.07 5.25
C ILE A 93 -14.10 1.02 4.36
N GLU A 94 -15.00 1.98 4.56
CA GLU A 94 -16.24 2.08 3.81
C GLU A 94 -15.96 2.29 2.31
N GLU A 95 -15.06 3.21 1.99
CA GLU A 95 -14.71 3.50 0.59
C GLU A 95 -14.04 2.31 -0.09
N THR A 96 -13.16 1.58 0.60
CA THR A 96 -12.55 0.35 0.10
C THR A 96 -13.61 -0.71 -0.17
N SER A 97 -14.56 -0.88 0.74
CA SER A 97 -15.66 -1.84 0.58
C SER A 97 -16.54 -1.49 -0.62
N GLN A 98 -16.93 -0.23 -0.76
CA GLN A 98 -17.73 0.26 -1.88
C GLN A 98 -16.98 0.12 -3.21
N PHE A 99 -15.68 0.43 -3.23
CA PHE A 99 -14.85 0.26 -4.42
C PHE A 99 -14.77 -1.21 -4.84
N ILE A 100 -14.50 -2.13 -3.92
CA ILE A 100 -14.44 -3.57 -4.18
C ILE A 100 -15.76 -4.07 -4.74
N GLN A 101 -16.90 -3.71 -4.12
CA GLN A 101 -18.23 -4.09 -4.58
C GLN A 101 -18.53 -3.53 -5.98
N GLY A 102 -18.23 -2.26 -6.21
CA GLY A 102 -18.44 -1.60 -7.49
C GLY A 102 -17.66 -2.24 -8.64
N VAL A 103 -16.40 -2.63 -8.38
CA VAL A 103 -15.59 -3.35 -9.38
C VAL A 103 -16.14 -4.76 -9.62
N SER A 104 -16.51 -5.48 -8.55
CA SER A 104 -17.08 -6.83 -8.67
C SER A 104 -18.39 -6.83 -9.46
N ASN A 105 -19.26 -5.87 -9.19
CA ASN A 105 -20.55 -5.77 -9.87
C ASN A 105 -20.43 -5.33 -11.33
N SER A 106 -19.46 -4.47 -11.65
CA SER A 106 -19.25 -3.97 -13.02
C SER A 106 -18.52 -4.96 -13.93
N GLY A 107 -17.81 -5.94 -13.37
CA GLY A 107 -16.92 -6.84 -14.09
C GLY A 107 -15.75 -6.16 -14.79
N LYS A 108 -15.61 -4.82 -14.67
CA LYS A 108 -14.54 -4.05 -15.31
C LYS A 108 -13.35 -3.92 -14.36
N PRO A 109 -12.14 -4.38 -14.76
CA PRO A 109 -10.97 -4.31 -13.90
C PRO A 109 -10.58 -2.86 -13.65
N ARG A 110 -10.50 -2.49 -12.37
CA ARG A 110 -10.07 -1.16 -11.91
C ARG A 110 -9.10 -1.30 -10.74
N ALA A 111 -8.26 -0.28 -10.56
CA ALA A 111 -7.40 -0.14 -9.41
C ALA A 111 -7.72 1.17 -8.66
N GLY A 112 -7.83 1.09 -7.35
CA GLY A 112 -8.03 2.22 -6.45
C GLY A 112 -6.69 2.81 -6.01
N ILE A 113 -6.60 4.13 -6.00
CA ILE A 113 -5.43 4.86 -5.52
C ILE A 113 -5.92 5.87 -4.49
N PHE A 114 -5.40 5.80 -3.28
CA PHE A 114 -5.75 6.74 -2.22
C PHE A 114 -5.09 8.10 -2.45
N ARG A 115 -5.74 9.17 -1.98
CA ARG A 115 -5.18 10.52 -2.05
C ARG A 115 -4.09 10.68 -1.01
N TYR A 116 -3.01 11.33 -1.40
CA TYR A 116 -1.98 11.74 -0.46
C TYR A 116 -2.40 13.03 0.25
N ALA A 117 -2.36 13.04 1.59
CA ALA A 117 -2.55 14.23 2.40
C ALA A 117 -1.23 14.63 3.05
N ARG A 118 -0.98 15.92 3.13
CA ARG A 118 0.14 16.46 3.90
C ARG A 118 -0.22 16.39 5.38
N SER A 119 0.70 15.92 6.22
CA SER A 119 0.54 16.04 7.67
C SER A 119 0.44 17.52 8.05
N PRO A 120 -0.61 17.94 8.80
CA PRO A 120 -0.73 19.32 9.29
C PRO A 120 0.39 19.70 10.27
N TYR A 121 1.12 18.71 10.79
CA TYR A 121 2.20 18.88 11.77
C TYR A 121 3.60 18.78 11.15
N ALA A 122 3.72 18.66 9.84
CA ALA A 122 5.03 18.65 9.18
C ALA A 122 5.54 20.08 9.06
N ASP A 123 6.43 20.47 9.96
CA ASP A 123 7.30 21.64 9.80
C ASP A 123 8.20 21.40 8.59
N THR A 124 7.81 21.90 7.43
CA THR A 124 8.57 21.65 6.20
C THR A 124 9.27 22.89 5.71
N PRO A 125 10.60 22.82 5.55
CA PRO A 125 11.32 23.85 4.81
C PRO A 125 10.83 23.93 3.35
N LEU A 126 10.90 25.10 2.75
CA LEU A 126 10.47 25.42 1.38
C LEU A 126 10.86 24.38 0.30
N ARG A 127 11.95 23.66 0.51
CA ARG A 127 12.44 22.60 -0.39
C ARG A 127 11.48 21.40 -0.53
N ASP A 128 10.73 21.06 0.53
CA ASP A 128 9.80 19.94 0.49
C ASP A 128 8.46 20.35 -0.13
N SER A 129 8.13 21.62 -0.08
CA SER A 129 6.97 22.17 -0.80
C SER A 129 7.13 22.05 -2.32
N LEU A 130 8.34 22.27 -2.84
CA LEU A 130 8.63 22.08 -4.28
C LEU A 130 8.54 20.59 -4.69
N LYS A 131 9.03 19.69 -3.86
CA LYS A 131 8.91 18.24 -4.10
C LYS A 131 7.45 17.78 -4.06
N PHE A 132 6.64 18.36 -3.18
CA PHE A 132 5.21 18.08 -3.09
C PHE A 132 4.45 18.54 -4.34
N VAL A 133 4.72 19.77 -4.83
CA VAL A 133 4.14 20.29 -6.08
C VAL A 133 4.57 19.45 -7.27
N ALA A 134 5.85 19.10 -7.36
CA ALA A 134 6.36 18.21 -8.40
C ALA A 134 5.70 16.82 -8.36
N ARG A 135 5.41 16.29 -7.18
CA ARG A 135 4.66 15.03 -6.99
C ARG A 135 3.19 15.15 -7.44
N MET A 136 2.53 16.27 -7.17
CA MET A 136 1.15 16.49 -7.64
C MET A 136 1.06 16.57 -9.16
N ILE A 137 2.06 17.17 -9.82
CA ILE A 137 2.14 17.31 -11.29
C ILE A 137 2.57 15.99 -11.95
N ALA A 138 3.44 15.21 -11.31
CA ALA A 138 3.95 13.93 -11.83
C ALA A 138 2.89 12.81 -11.88
N GLY A 139 1.68 13.04 -11.34
CA GLY A 139 0.61 12.03 -11.26
C GLY A 139 0.76 11.10 -10.05
N PRO A 140 -0.04 10.01 -9.97
CA PRO A 140 -0.02 9.11 -8.83
C PRO A 140 1.40 8.60 -8.59
N SER A 141 1.95 8.93 -7.42
CA SER A 141 3.29 8.48 -7.04
C SER A 141 3.25 7.06 -6.50
N ALA A 142 4.38 6.39 -6.58
CA ALA A 142 4.60 5.06 -6.05
C ALA A 142 4.36 4.94 -4.53
N GLU A 143 4.29 6.06 -3.82
CA GLU A 143 4.06 6.13 -2.37
C GLU A 143 2.57 6.13 -2.00
N GLN A 144 1.69 6.22 -3.00
CA GLN A 144 0.25 6.13 -2.77
C GLN A 144 -0.16 4.66 -2.66
N CYS A 145 -1.06 4.37 -1.70
CA CYS A 145 -1.63 3.04 -1.56
C CYS A 145 -2.31 2.61 -2.87
N LEU A 146 -2.00 1.41 -3.31
CA LEU A 146 -2.63 0.76 -4.45
C LEU A 146 -3.56 -0.34 -3.96
N LEU A 147 -4.84 -0.25 -4.29
CA LEU A 147 -5.85 -1.28 -4.08
C LEU A 147 -6.22 -1.91 -5.42
N ILE A 148 -6.01 -3.22 -5.58
CA ILE A 148 -6.20 -3.89 -6.87
C ILE A 148 -6.67 -5.33 -6.67
N ALA A 149 -7.55 -5.82 -7.55
CA ALA A 149 -7.90 -7.24 -7.58
C ALA A 149 -6.67 -8.08 -7.99
N ARG A 150 -6.48 -9.23 -7.34
CA ARG A 150 -5.36 -10.14 -7.62
C ARG A 150 -5.28 -10.51 -9.10
N ASP A 151 -6.38 -10.95 -9.69
CA ASP A 151 -6.42 -11.34 -11.11
C ASP A 151 -6.03 -10.18 -12.05
N HIS A 152 -6.37 -8.95 -11.67
CA HIS A 152 -5.97 -7.77 -12.43
C HIS A 152 -4.47 -7.49 -12.26
N TYR A 153 -3.96 -7.59 -11.03
CA TYR A 153 -2.53 -7.45 -10.72
C TYR A 153 -1.69 -8.47 -11.49
N ASP A 154 -2.10 -9.74 -11.49
CA ASP A 154 -1.39 -10.84 -12.13
C ASP A 154 -1.40 -10.70 -13.67
N ARG A 155 -2.54 -10.31 -14.26
CA ARG A 155 -2.64 -10.02 -15.70
C ARG A 155 -1.74 -8.87 -16.16
N LEU A 156 -1.47 -7.90 -15.30
CA LEU A 156 -0.55 -6.81 -15.58
C LEU A 156 0.93 -7.18 -15.37
N GLY A 157 1.21 -8.41 -14.93
CA GLY A 157 2.57 -8.89 -14.61
C GLY A 157 3.10 -8.38 -13.27
N GLY A 158 2.27 -7.71 -12.46
CA GLY A 158 2.60 -7.27 -11.12
C GLY A 158 3.81 -6.32 -11.02
N TYR A 159 4.38 -6.23 -9.83
CA TYR A 159 5.63 -5.51 -9.62
C TYR A 159 6.83 -6.30 -10.18
N GLY A 160 7.62 -5.69 -11.07
CA GLY A 160 8.84 -6.31 -11.60
C GLY A 160 9.96 -6.30 -10.56
N ALA A 161 10.72 -7.41 -10.50
CA ALA A 161 11.79 -7.60 -9.51
C ALA A 161 12.94 -6.58 -9.65
N ASP A 162 13.27 -6.17 -10.87
CA ASP A 162 14.56 -5.53 -11.18
C ASP A 162 14.50 -4.01 -11.40
N SER A 163 13.35 -3.35 -11.26
CA SER A 163 13.20 -1.96 -11.66
C SER A 163 12.86 -1.04 -10.49
N ARG A 164 13.72 -0.05 -10.22
CA ARG A 164 13.40 1.09 -9.33
C ARG A 164 12.14 1.86 -9.76
N ARG A 165 11.69 1.68 -11.01
CA ARG A 165 10.48 2.30 -11.59
C ARG A 165 9.32 1.32 -11.70
N SER A 166 9.41 0.15 -11.06
CA SER A 166 8.40 -0.90 -11.15
C SER A 166 7.00 -0.43 -10.73
N GLU A 167 6.92 0.37 -9.66
CA GLU A 167 5.65 0.92 -9.17
C GLU A 167 5.01 1.86 -10.21
N ALA A 168 5.80 2.77 -10.78
CA ALA A 168 5.32 3.66 -11.83
C ALA A 168 4.99 2.92 -13.14
N ARG A 169 5.66 1.79 -13.40
CA ARG A 169 5.35 0.90 -14.53
C ARG A 169 4.00 0.24 -14.34
N LEU A 170 3.75 -0.37 -13.17
CA LEU A 170 2.47 -1.00 -12.87
C LEU A 170 1.32 0.00 -12.98
N LEU A 171 1.47 1.20 -12.41
CA LEU A 171 0.47 2.25 -12.54
C LEU A 171 0.24 2.67 -14.00
N ARG A 172 1.27 2.70 -14.84
CA ARG A 172 1.10 2.95 -16.28
C ARG A 172 0.35 1.84 -16.98
N GLN A 173 0.63 0.58 -16.65
CA GLN A 173 -0.05 -0.59 -17.20
C GLN A 173 -1.54 -0.65 -16.82
N VAL A 174 -1.90 -0.27 -15.59
CA VAL A 174 -3.31 -0.09 -15.18
C VAL A 174 -4.03 0.89 -16.11
N GLY A 175 -3.32 1.90 -16.63
CA GLY A 175 -3.89 2.91 -17.53
C GLY A 175 -4.80 3.91 -16.81
N ARG A 176 -4.90 5.12 -17.35
CA ARG A 176 -5.68 6.22 -16.71
C ARG A 176 -7.16 5.91 -16.56
N ARG A 177 -7.76 5.20 -17.53
CA ARG A 177 -9.19 4.87 -17.53
C ARG A 177 -9.59 3.80 -16.51
N SER A 178 -8.66 2.94 -16.14
CA SER A 178 -8.86 1.88 -15.14
C SER A 178 -8.40 2.27 -13.73
N ARG A 179 -7.94 3.51 -13.55
CA ARG A 179 -7.59 4.06 -12.23
C ARG A 179 -8.76 4.84 -11.65
N THR A 180 -9.03 4.62 -10.38
CA THR A 180 -10.01 5.38 -9.59
C THR A 180 -9.26 6.00 -8.42
N THR A 181 -9.27 7.33 -8.33
CA THR A 181 -8.73 8.00 -7.15
C THR A 181 -9.79 7.97 -6.06
N LEU A 182 -9.46 7.35 -4.94
CA LEU A 182 -10.31 7.28 -3.77
C LEU A 182 -10.28 8.62 -3.01
N ARG A 183 -11.33 8.91 -2.25
CA ARG A 183 -11.46 10.16 -1.49
C ARG A 183 -10.65 10.13 -0.20
N SER A 184 -10.58 8.95 0.40
CA SER A 184 -9.81 8.71 1.62
C SER A 184 -8.34 9.05 1.42
N ARG A 185 -7.74 9.59 2.47
CA ARG A 185 -6.39 10.16 2.43
C ARG A 185 -5.41 9.26 3.16
N ILE A 186 -4.17 9.31 2.68
CA ILE A 186 -3.03 8.71 3.36
C ILE A 186 -2.11 9.83 3.82
N MET A 187 -1.74 9.79 5.09
CA MET A 187 -0.65 10.58 5.65
C MET A 187 0.55 9.67 5.84
N VAL A 188 1.76 10.17 5.66
CA VAL A 188 2.98 9.43 6.00
C VAL A 188 3.58 10.06 7.25
N VAL A 189 3.76 9.22 8.27
CA VAL A 189 4.48 9.54 9.49
C VAL A 189 5.91 9.09 9.29
N ALA A 190 6.85 10.03 9.48
CA ALA A 190 8.30 9.78 9.37
C ALA A 190 8.83 9.15 10.65
#